data_2e164e1a485681e1d9c4ffc80566566c
#
_entry.id   2e164e1a485681e1d9c4ffc80566566c
#
_cell.length_a   1.000
_cell.length_b   1.000
_cell.length_c   1.000
_cell.angle_alpha   90.00
_cell.angle_beta   90.00
_cell.angle_gamma   90.00
#
_symmetry.space_group_name_H-M   'P 1'
#
loop_
_entity.id
_entity.type
_entity.pdbx_description
1 polymer ?
#
loop_
_entity_poly.entity_id
_entity_poly.type
_entity_poly.pdbx_seq_one_letter_code
_entity_poly.pdbx_strand_id
1 'polypeptide(L)'
;TVDVVETSVPAGTIVDNASYSDFAGYLQLAVNDYTIEVRDSANSTIVANYSAPLQTLNTGGLALTVLASGFLDSTQNSNGASFGLFAALPAGGPLLALPELPIPTARVQVIHNSADLAASKVDVWLNDGVLLDDFEFRTASPFVDAQAGVPFVVSIADSASTDTAGALAQYTFTLEEDSTYIIVANGIVSPSGYSPATPFNLDVFASGRETSANGATETDVLVYHGSTDAPTVDVVETSVPAGTIVDNASYSDFAGYLQLAVNDYTIEVRDSANSTIVANYSAPLQTLNTGGLAITVLASGFLDSTQNSNG
;
A
#
# COMPACT_ATOMS: atom_id res chain seq x y z
N THR A 1 2.76 25.74 -2.76
CA THR A 1 2.37 25.60 -4.17
C THR A 1 1.59 24.33 -4.38
N VAL A 2 0.71 24.33 -5.37
CA VAL A 2 -0.10 23.17 -5.76
C VAL A 2 -0.12 23.02 -7.27
N ASP A 3 -0.32 21.79 -7.72
CA ASP A 3 -0.65 21.46 -9.09
C ASP A 3 -2.13 21.15 -9.21
N VAL A 4 -2.74 21.49 -10.33
CA VAL A 4 -4.11 21.09 -10.67
C VAL A 4 -4.02 20.10 -11.81
N VAL A 5 -4.47 18.88 -11.57
CA VAL A 5 -4.36 17.77 -12.51
C VAL A 5 -5.74 17.29 -12.91
N GLU A 6 -5.98 17.21 -14.21
CA GLU A 6 -7.15 16.57 -14.78
C GLU A 6 -6.87 15.07 -14.91
N THR A 7 -7.74 14.21 -14.37
CA THR A 7 -7.51 12.75 -14.32
C THR A 7 -8.47 11.93 -15.18
N SER A 8 -9.48 12.55 -15.76
CA SER A 8 -10.50 11.84 -16.55
C SER A 8 -10.20 11.76 -18.07
N VAL A 9 -10.27 12.88 -18.81
CA VAL A 9 -10.09 12.85 -20.29
C VAL A 9 -9.75 14.23 -20.87
N PRO A 10 -8.63 14.44 -21.55
CA PRO A 10 -7.38 13.67 -21.43
C PRO A 10 -6.64 14.04 -20.15
N ALA A 11 -6.16 13.04 -19.43
CA ALA A 11 -5.42 13.26 -18.18
C ALA A 11 -4.16 14.11 -18.38
N GLY A 12 -3.89 15.02 -17.43
CA GLY A 12 -2.69 15.86 -17.45
C GLY A 12 -2.74 17.05 -16.50
N THR A 13 -1.57 17.61 -16.20
CA THR A 13 -1.45 18.82 -15.39
C THR A 13 -2.00 20.01 -16.19
N ILE A 14 -3.01 20.67 -15.67
CA ILE A 14 -3.65 21.85 -16.28
C ILE A 14 -3.19 23.16 -15.66
N VAL A 15 -2.72 23.14 -14.42
CA VAL A 15 -2.04 24.25 -13.75
C VAL A 15 -0.85 23.69 -12.98
N ASP A 16 0.33 24.23 -13.20
CA ASP A 16 1.58 23.79 -12.61
C ASP A 16 2.10 24.84 -11.61
N ASN A 17 2.49 24.39 -10.42
CA ASN A 17 3.15 25.20 -9.38
C ASN A 17 2.40 26.48 -8.96
N ALA A 18 1.06 26.45 -8.91
CA ALA A 18 0.28 27.62 -8.51
C ALA A 18 0.50 28.00 -7.05
N SER A 19 0.84 29.24 -6.80
CA SER A 19 0.96 29.85 -5.47
C SER A 19 -0.27 30.70 -5.14
N TYR A 20 -0.38 31.09 -3.88
CA TYR A 20 -1.43 32.02 -3.46
C TYR A 20 -1.39 33.32 -4.28
N SER A 21 -2.54 33.76 -4.76
CA SER A 21 -2.76 34.91 -5.64
C SER A 21 -2.32 34.76 -7.11
N ASP A 22 -1.87 33.57 -7.54
CA ASP A 22 -1.52 33.35 -8.93
C ASP A 22 -2.76 33.21 -9.82
N PHE A 23 -2.62 33.64 -11.09
CA PHE A 23 -3.56 33.42 -12.17
C PHE A 23 -2.89 32.56 -13.26
N ALA A 24 -3.45 31.39 -13.51
CA ALA A 24 -2.93 30.47 -14.53
C ALA A 24 -3.30 30.86 -15.99
N GLY A 25 -4.11 31.88 -16.15
CA GLY A 25 -4.64 32.30 -17.46
C GLY A 25 -5.83 31.46 -17.93
N TYR A 26 -6.26 31.66 -19.15
CA TYR A 26 -7.39 30.94 -19.73
C TYR A 26 -6.95 29.60 -20.33
N LEU A 27 -7.64 28.54 -19.93
CA LEU A 27 -7.55 27.23 -20.56
C LEU A 27 -8.77 27.04 -21.49
N GLN A 28 -8.53 26.51 -22.69
CA GLN A 28 -9.61 26.12 -23.58
C GLN A 28 -9.91 24.66 -23.42
N LEU A 29 -11.02 24.35 -22.76
CA LEU A 29 -11.45 22.98 -22.49
C LEU A 29 -12.63 22.63 -23.39
N ALA A 30 -12.67 21.40 -23.89
CA ALA A 30 -13.87 20.87 -24.52
C ALA A 30 -15.01 20.80 -23.50
N VAL A 31 -16.25 20.91 -23.97
CA VAL A 31 -17.41 20.77 -23.10
C VAL A 31 -17.58 19.32 -22.70
N ASN A 32 -17.10 18.98 -21.52
CA ASN A 32 -17.15 17.65 -20.93
C ASN A 32 -17.26 17.78 -19.41
N ASP A 33 -17.52 16.68 -18.72
CA ASP A 33 -17.40 16.61 -17.25
C ASP A 33 -16.01 16.06 -16.93
N TYR A 34 -15.31 16.73 -16.00
CA TYR A 34 -13.92 16.45 -15.65
C TYR A 34 -13.78 16.08 -14.18
N THR A 35 -12.78 15.27 -13.89
CA THR A 35 -12.29 15.03 -12.52
C THR A 35 -10.99 15.79 -12.33
N ILE A 36 -10.92 16.62 -11.29
CA ILE A 36 -9.80 17.52 -11.02
C ILE A 36 -9.23 17.24 -9.65
N GLU A 37 -7.97 16.88 -9.61
CA GLU A 37 -7.21 16.76 -8.38
C GLU A 37 -6.37 18.01 -8.14
N VAL A 38 -6.36 18.50 -6.91
CA VAL A 38 -5.38 19.44 -6.39
C VAL A 38 -4.30 18.64 -5.69
N ARG A 39 -3.07 18.71 -6.19
CA ARG A 39 -1.92 17.96 -5.67
C ARG A 39 -0.88 18.92 -5.09
N ASP A 40 0.00 18.41 -4.24
CA ASP A 40 1.19 19.16 -3.85
C ASP A 40 2.12 19.39 -5.06
N SER A 41 3.04 20.34 -4.95
CA SER A 41 3.97 20.68 -6.04
C SER A 41 5.01 19.59 -6.36
N ALA A 42 5.14 18.57 -5.52
CA ALA A 42 5.90 17.36 -5.80
C ALA A 42 5.08 16.32 -6.57
N ASN A 43 3.77 16.60 -6.78
CA ASN A 43 2.81 15.71 -7.44
C ASN A 43 2.70 14.32 -6.77
N SER A 44 2.99 14.26 -5.47
CA SER A 44 3.08 13.04 -4.66
C SER A 44 1.93 12.85 -3.70
N THR A 45 1.10 13.91 -3.47
CA THR A 45 -0.02 13.86 -2.55
C THR A 45 -1.23 14.57 -3.13
N ILE A 46 -2.36 13.88 -3.17
CA ILE A 46 -3.65 14.49 -3.51
C ILE A 46 -4.16 15.23 -2.27
N VAL A 47 -4.28 16.55 -2.40
CA VAL A 47 -4.77 17.44 -1.33
C VAL A 47 -6.29 17.49 -1.33
N ALA A 48 -6.91 17.49 -2.51
CA ALA A 48 -8.36 17.48 -2.68
C ALA A 48 -8.74 16.99 -4.09
N ASN A 49 -9.95 16.44 -4.22
CA ASN A 49 -10.48 15.90 -5.47
C ASN A 49 -11.86 16.49 -5.75
N TYR A 50 -12.11 16.94 -6.98
CA TYR A 50 -13.34 17.62 -7.37
C TYR A 50 -13.90 17.13 -8.70
N SER A 51 -15.24 17.18 -8.82
CA SER A 51 -15.93 17.12 -10.10
C SER A 51 -16.06 18.52 -10.68
N ALA A 52 -15.64 18.71 -11.94
CA ALA A 52 -15.91 19.93 -12.73
C ALA A 52 -16.90 19.58 -13.86
N PRO A 53 -18.22 19.56 -13.58
CA PRO A 53 -19.24 19.03 -14.47
C PRO A 53 -19.66 20.07 -15.52
N LEU A 54 -18.74 20.51 -16.40
CA LEU A 54 -18.96 21.60 -17.35
C LEU A 54 -20.04 21.27 -18.39
N GLN A 55 -20.14 20.01 -18.81
CA GLN A 55 -21.19 19.55 -19.72
C GLN A 55 -22.55 19.53 -19.02
N THR A 56 -22.61 18.93 -17.83
CA THR A 56 -23.84 18.86 -17.01
C THR A 56 -24.37 20.25 -16.66
N LEU A 57 -23.49 21.21 -16.38
CA LEU A 57 -23.84 22.60 -16.08
C LEU A 57 -24.10 23.46 -17.34
N ASN A 58 -23.99 22.88 -18.53
CA ASN A 58 -24.24 23.55 -19.81
C ASN A 58 -23.41 24.85 -19.99
N THR A 59 -22.10 24.79 -19.68
CA THR A 59 -21.19 25.93 -19.69
C THR A 59 -20.56 26.20 -21.07
N GLY A 60 -20.97 25.47 -22.10
CA GLY A 60 -20.44 25.61 -23.48
C GLY A 60 -20.50 27.03 -23.98
N GLY A 61 -19.38 27.55 -24.47
CA GLY A 61 -19.26 28.93 -24.99
C GLY A 61 -19.12 30.01 -23.91
N LEU A 62 -19.08 29.64 -22.62
CA LEU A 62 -18.85 30.58 -21.51
C LEU A 62 -17.37 30.63 -21.13
N ALA A 63 -16.90 31.79 -20.69
CA ALA A 63 -15.65 31.96 -20.01
C ALA A 63 -15.92 31.95 -18.48
N LEU A 64 -15.28 31.00 -17.76
CA LEU A 64 -15.43 30.85 -16.31
C LEU A 64 -14.12 31.21 -15.61
N THR A 65 -14.20 31.72 -14.39
CA THR A 65 -13.03 31.81 -13.51
C THR A 65 -13.20 30.78 -12.40
N VAL A 66 -12.29 29.81 -12.29
CA VAL A 66 -12.26 28.84 -11.18
C VAL A 66 -11.28 29.36 -10.13
N LEU A 67 -11.72 29.39 -8.88
CA LEU A 67 -10.94 29.88 -7.74
C LEU A 67 -10.78 28.77 -6.72
N ALA A 68 -9.55 28.60 -6.24
CA ALA A 68 -9.29 27.91 -4.97
C ALA A 68 -9.52 28.91 -3.82
N SER A 69 -10.35 28.58 -2.87
CA SER A 69 -10.74 29.50 -1.79
C SER A 69 -10.95 28.74 -0.48
N GLY A 70 -10.70 29.42 0.65
CA GLY A 70 -10.80 28.84 1.98
C GLY A 70 -9.48 28.32 2.52
N PHE A 71 -9.53 27.63 3.64
CA PHE A 71 -8.38 27.09 4.36
C PHE A 71 -8.37 25.58 4.31
N LEU A 72 -7.23 24.96 3.98
CA LEU A 72 -7.04 23.51 4.06
C LEU A 72 -7.25 22.99 5.47
N ASP A 73 -6.69 23.70 6.45
CA ASP A 73 -6.97 23.45 7.87
C ASP A 73 -7.70 24.65 8.46
N SER A 74 -9.01 24.58 8.49
CA SER A 74 -9.85 25.63 9.10
C SER A 74 -9.66 25.75 10.61
N THR A 75 -9.25 24.67 11.30
CA THR A 75 -9.06 24.66 12.76
C THR A 75 -7.88 25.53 13.18
N GLN A 76 -6.82 25.56 12.40
CA GLN A 76 -5.66 26.44 12.59
C GLN A 76 -5.93 27.88 12.15
N ASN A 77 -7.07 28.14 11.50
CA ASN A 77 -7.43 29.44 10.93
C ASN A 77 -8.76 29.95 11.47
N SER A 78 -8.93 29.92 12.81
CA SER A 78 -10.08 30.45 13.56
C SER A 78 -11.43 29.86 13.11
N ASN A 79 -11.45 28.62 12.65
CA ASN A 79 -12.61 27.95 12.05
C ASN A 79 -13.22 28.74 10.87
N GLY A 80 -12.36 29.35 10.06
CA GLY A 80 -12.75 30.01 8.80
C GLY A 80 -13.33 29.03 7.79
N ALA A 81 -13.76 29.54 6.64
CA ALA A 81 -14.33 28.70 5.58
C ALA A 81 -13.34 27.62 5.12
N SER A 82 -13.83 26.38 4.98
CA SER A 82 -13.03 25.27 4.45
C SER A 82 -12.63 25.51 3.00
N PHE A 83 -11.49 24.92 2.61
CA PHE A 83 -10.99 24.94 1.25
C PHE A 83 -12.00 24.33 0.28
N GLY A 84 -12.08 24.91 -0.91
CA GLY A 84 -12.89 24.41 -2.00
C GLY A 84 -12.55 25.09 -3.34
N LEU A 85 -12.97 24.47 -4.43
CA LEU A 85 -12.95 25.05 -5.75
C LEU A 85 -14.32 25.65 -6.10
N PHE A 86 -14.32 26.86 -6.58
CA PHE A 86 -15.53 27.61 -6.91
C PHE A 86 -15.42 28.24 -8.31
N ALA A 87 -16.51 28.22 -9.08
CA ALA A 87 -16.58 28.86 -10.37
C ALA A 87 -17.37 30.16 -10.31
N ALA A 88 -16.79 31.25 -10.83
CA ALA A 88 -17.48 32.50 -11.12
C ALA A 88 -18.02 32.47 -12.55
N LEU A 89 -19.31 32.77 -12.71
CA LEU A 89 -19.99 32.83 -13.99
C LEU A 89 -19.93 34.24 -14.60
N PRO A 90 -19.92 34.41 -15.95
CA PRO A 90 -19.92 35.74 -16.59
C PRO A 90 -21.13 36.60 -16.23
N ALA A 91 -22.26 35.96 -15.90
CA ALA A 91 -23.47 36.66 -15.48
C ALA A 91 -23.41 37.23 -14.06
N GLY A 92 -22.34 36.91 -13.29
CA GLY A 92 -22.21 37.24 -11.88
C GLY A 92 -23.09 36.35 -11.00
N GLY A 93 -23.25 36.77 -9.74
CA GLY A 93 -24.01 36.03 -8.73
C GLY A 93 -23.13 35.28 -7.73
N PRO A 94 -23.71 34.38 -6.94
CA PRO A 94 -22.94 33.54 -6.04
C PRO A 94 -21.96 32.65 -6.78
N LEU A 95 -20.79 32.40 -6.21
CA LEU A 95 -19.87 31.42 -6.75
C LEU A 95 -20.50 30.02 -6.71
N LEU A 96 -20.32 29.27 -7.77
CA LEU A 96 -20.75 27.88 -7.86
C LEU A 96 -19.66 26.99 -7.29
N ALA A 97 -19.96 26.30 -6.18
CA ALA A 97 -19.03 25.30 -5.62
C ALA A 97 -18.93 24.10 -6.55
N LEU A 98 -17.70 23.66 -6.86
CA LEU A 98 -17.48 22.38 -7.50
C LEU A 98 -17.67 21.25 -6.49
N PRO A 99 -18.42 20.17 -6.81
CA PRO A 99 -18.61 19.05 -5.90
C PRO A 99 -17.28 18.39 -5.54
N GLU A 100 -17.01 18.23 -4.26
CA GLU A 100 -15.88 17.47 -3.75
C GLU A 100 -16.11 15.97 -3.95
N LEU A 101 -15.07 15.26 -4.34
CA LEU A 101 -15.03 13.81 -4.50
C LEU A 101 -14.10 13.20 -3.45
N PRO A 102 -14.29 11.92 -3.09
CA PRO A 102 -13.33 11.22 -2.25
C PRO A 102 -11.94 11.22 -2.89
N ILE A 103 -10.90 11.27 -2.06
CA ILE A 103 -9.53 11.01 -2.53
C ILE A 103 -9.44 9.51 -2.82
N PRO A 104 -8.94 9.11 -4.02
CA PRO A 104 -8.75 7.69 -4.34
C PRO A 104 -7.82 7.02 -3.34
N THR A 105 -8.19 5.84 -2.85
CA THR A 105 -7.41 5.06 -1.88
C THR A 105 -7.32 3.60 -2.27
N ALA A 106 -6.27 2.96 -1.75
CA ALA A 106 -6.07 1.52 -1.73
C ALA A 106 -5.89 1.05 -0.28
N ARG A 107 -6.18 -0.22 0.00
CA ARG A 107 -5.96 -0.84 1.30
C ARG A 107 -4.57 -1.46 1.34
N VAL A 108 -3.78 -1.20 2.38
CA VAL A 108 -2.40 -1.69 2.49
C VAL A 108 -2.14 -2.27 3.87
N GLN A 109 -1.55 -3.47 3.90
CA GLN A 109 -0.93 -4.06 5.09
C GLN A 109 0.57 -4.22 4.84
N VAL A 110 1.40 -3.84 5.80
CA VAL A 110 2.86 -4.05 5.76
C VAL A 110 3.23 -5.12 6.78
N ILE A 111 4.09 -6.08 6.39
CA ILE A 111 4.61 -7.14 7.25
C ILE A 111 6.13 -7.05 7.27
N HIS A 112 6.72 -7.05 8.45
CA HIS A 112 8.16 -7.03 8.62
C HIS A 112 8.70 -8.45 8.79
N ASN A 113 9.37 -8.99 7.77
CA ASN A 113 9.93 -10.33 7.72
C ASN A 113 11.46 -10.36 7.47
N SER A 114 12.16 -9.23 7.48
CA SER A 114 13.62 -9.24 7.38
C SER A 114 14.25 -9.75 8.66
N ALA A 115 14.91 -10.90 8.59
CA ALA A 115 15.57 -11.52 9.74
C ALA A 115 16.98 -10.99 10.00
N ASP A 116 17.40 -9.93 9.29
CA ASP A 116 18.67 -9.24 9.52
C ASP A 116 18.63 -8.48 10.85
N LEU A 117 19.61 -8.71 11.72
CA LEU A 117 19.71 -8.03 13.00
C LEU A 117 19.79 -6.50 12.88
N ALA A 118 20.43 -6.00 11.81
CA ALA A 118 20.49 -4.57 11.52
C ALA A 118 19.13 -3.97 11.10
N ALA A 119 18.17 -4.81 10.72
CA ALA A 119 16.80 -4.42 10.41
C ALA A 119 15.79 -4.99 11.44
N SER A 120 16.24 -5.42 12.62
CA SER A 120 15.34 -6.01 13.64
C SER A 120 14.24 -5.07 14.09
N LYS A 121 14.47 -3.77 13.97
CA LYS A 121 13.52 -2.68 14.22
C LYS A 121 13.84 -1.55 13.26
N VAL A 122 12.83 -1.10 12.52
CA VAL A 122 12.98 -0.07 11.48
C VAL A 122 11.86 0.96 11.59
N ASP A 123 12.13 2.17 11.08
CA ASP A 123 11.11 3.15 10.77
C ASP A 123 10.72 3.04 9.30
N VAL A 124 9.43 3.07 9.04
CA VAL A 124 8.87 3.13 7.69
C VAL A 124 8.38 4.55 7.43
N TRP A 125 8.97 5.20 6.46
CA TRP A 125 8.61 6.54 6.04
C TRP A 125 7.79 6.49 4.75
N LEU A 126 6.78 7.33 4.67
CA LEU A 126 6.00 7.59 3.46
C LEU A 126 6.30 9.02 3.01
N ASN A 127 7.02 9.17 1.89
CA ASN A 127 7.62 10.44 1.48
C ASN A 127 8.46 11.02 2.65
N ASP A 128 8.08 12.19 3.20
CA ASP A 128 8.79 12.84 4.31
C ASP A 128 8.14 12.62 5.68
N GLY A 129 7.09 11.80 5.76
CA GLY A 129 6.37 11.51 7.00
C GLY A 129 6.63 10.10 7.53
N VAL A 130 6.79 9.95 8.87
CA VAL A 130 6.86 8.62 9.50
C VAL A 130 5.48 7.95 9.39
N LEU A 131 5.44 6.77 8.77
CA LEU A 131 4.24 5.92 8.68
C LEU A 131 4.18 4.92 9.83
N LEU A 132 5.29 4.21 10.08
CA LEU A 132 5.44 3.26 11.18
C LEU A 132 6.75 3.58 11.91
N ASP A 133 6.66 3.83 13.21
CA ASP A 133 7.78 4.08 14.10
C ASP A 133 8.10 2.80 14.86
N ASP A 134 9.39 2.47 14.98
CA ASP A 134 9.86 1.30 15.73
C ASP A 134 9.21 -0.03 15.27
N PHE A 135 9.05 -0.25 13.96
CA PHE A 135 8.40 -1.43 13.41
C PHE A 135 9.29 -2.67 13.55
N GLU A 136 8.88 -3.61 14.42
CA GLU A 136 9.69 -4.75 14.82
C GLU A 136 9.58 -5.94 13.85
N PHE A 137 10.64 -6.73 13.73
CA PHE A 137 10.64 -8.01 13.03
C PHE A 137 9.52 -8.93 13.53
N ARG A 138 8.86 -9.63 12.59
CA ARG A 138 7.69 -10.50 12.83
C ARG A 138 6.45 -9.76 13.36
N THR A 139 6.28 -8.51 12.96
CA THR A 139 5.04 -7.76 13.17
C THR A 139 4.38 -7.39 11.85
N ALA A 140 3.10 -7.11 11.92
CA ALA A 140 2.30 -6.61 10.80
C ALA A 140 1.53 -5.35 11.22
N SER A 141 1.40 -4.39 10.31
CA SER A 141 0.47 -3.28 10.52
C SER A 141 -0.99 -3.76 10.41
N PRO A 142 -1.97 -3.02 10.95
CA PRO A 142 -3.33 -3.16 10.46
C PRO A 142 -3.40 -2.80 8.97
N PHE A 143 -4.50 -3.17 8.29
CA PHE A 143 -4.80 -2.59 7.00
C PHE A 143 -5.14 -1.11 7.18
N VAL A 144 -4.52 -0.26 6.36
CA VAL A 144 -4.73 1.20 6.35
C VAL A 144 -5.07 1.69 4.95
N ASP A 145 -5.76 2.82 4.85
CA ASP A 145 -5.96 3.49 3.57
C ASP A 145 -4.70 4.25 3.19
N ALA A 146 -4.22 4.03 1.96
CA ALA A 146 -3.15 4.78 1.32
C ALA A 146 -3.67 5.44 0.06
N GLN A 147 -3.19 6.64 -0.28
CA GLN A 147 -3.61 7.31 -1.52
C GLN A 147 -3.23 6.48 -2.75
N ALA A 148 -4.16 6.39 -3.70
CA ALA A 148 -3.97 5.72 -4.99
C ALA A 148 -3.82 6.75 -6.11
N GLY A 149 -3.30 6.32 -7.27
CA GLY A 149 -3.19 7.15 -8.48
C GLY A 149 -2.02 8.13 -8.50
N VAL A 150 -1.29 8.29 -7.41
CA VAL A 150 -0.09 9.14 -7.32
C VAL A 150 1.13 8.33 -6.87
N PRO A 151 2.33 8.61 -7.41
CA PRO A 151 3.55 7.97 -6.95
C PRO A 151 3.93 8.47 -5.55
N PHE A 152 4.42 7.58 -4.70
CA PHE A 152 4.98 7.91 -3.40
C PHE A 152 6.23 7.07 -3.12
N VAL A 153 7.10 7.57 -2.24
CA VAL A 153 8.33 6.89 -1.83
C VAL A 153 8.13 6.26 -0.47
N VAL A 154 8.43 4.96 -0.37
CA VAL A 154 8.57 4.25 0.91
C VAL A 154 10.05 4.14 1.22
N SER A 155 10.48 4.71 2.35
CA SER A 155 11.85 4.60 2.83
C SER A 155 11.89 3.77 4.11
N ILE A 156 12.79 2.80 4.15
CA ILE A 156 13.07 1.99 5.33
C ILE A 156 14.33 2.55 5.97
N ALA A 157 14.25 2.96 7.21
CA ALA A 157 15.36 3.61 7.94
C ALA A 157 15.59 2.93 9.29
N ASP A 158 16.72 3.25 9.91
CA ASP A 158 17.02 2.83 11.28
C ASP A 158 15.98 3.39 12.26
N SER A 159 15.65 2.65 13.32
CA SER A 159 14.65 3.03 14.34
C SER A 159 15.01 4.30 15.15
N ALA A 160 16.17 4.88 14.95
CA ALA A 160 16.55 6.18 15.50
C ALA A 160 16.51 7.29 14.45
N SER A 161 15.93 7.02 13.29
CA SER A 161 15.90 7.98 12.18
C SER A 161 15.01 9.19 12.50
N THR A 162 15.43 10.35 12.04
CA THR A 162 14.64 11.60 12.12
C THR A 162 14.29 12.15 10.75
N ASP A 163 14.80 11.51 9.73
CA ASP A 163 14.55 11.81 8.31
C ASP A 163 14.91 10.59 7.43
N THR A 164 14.77 10.72 6.12
CA THR A 164 15.04 9.66 5.15
C THR A 164 16.45 9.69 4.55
N ALA A 165 17.33 10.62 4.98
CA ALA A 165 18.65 10.82 4.37
C ALA A 165 19.60 9.61 4.54
N GLY A 166 19.41 8.83 5.61
CA GLY A 166 20.17 7.61 5.89
C GLY A 166 19.38 6.32 5.67
N ALA A 167 18.36 6.33 4.83
CA ALA A 167 17.50 5.17 4.62
C ALA A 167 18.30 3.95 4.13
N LEU A 168 18.00 2.79 4.71
CA LEU A 168 18.58 1.49 4.35
C LEU A 168 18.13 1.05 2.95
N ALA A 169 16.89 1.39 2.59
CA ALA A 169 16.31 1.12 1.27
C ALA A 169 15.20 2.12 0.95
N GLN A 170 14.98 2.39 -0.35
CA GLN A 170 13.89 3.24 -0.84
C GLN A 170 13.22 2.62 -2.05
N TYR A 171 11.89 2.71 -2.10
CA TYR A 171 11.06 2.18 -3.18
C TYR A 171 9.99 3.18 -3.57
N THR A 172 9.69 3.28 -4.86
CA THR A 172 8.60 4.10 -5.36
C THR A 172 7.43 3.21 -5.78
N PHE A 173 6.24 3.53 -5.30
CA PHE A 173 5.00 2.83 -5.62
C PHE A 173 3.96 3.79 -6.17
N THR A 174 3.06 3.24 -6.99
CA THR A 174 1.79 3.85 -7.34
C THR A 174 0.73 2.78 -7.17
N LEU A 175 -0.24 3.01 -6.29
CA LEU A 175 -1.31 2.06 -6.01
C LEU A 175 -2.49 2.31 -6.94
N GLU A 176 -3.25 1.26 -7.24
CA GLU A 176 -4.51 1.34 -7.96
C GLU A 176 -5.65 1.55 -6.97
N GLU A 177 -6.60 2.42 -7.32
CA GLU A 177 -7.81 2.68 -6.52
C GLU A 177 -8.59 1.39 -6.28
N ASP A 178 -9.20 1.28 -5.09
CA ASP A 178 -10.01 0.13 -4.64
C ASP A 178 -9.26 -1.21 -4.58
N SER A 179 -7.94 -1.20 -4.75
CA SER A 179 -7.11 -2.40 -4.64
C SER A 179 -6.64 -2.64 -3.21
N THR A 180 -6.35 -3.91 -2.89
CA THR A 180 -5.81 -4.30 -1.57
C THR A 180 -4.45 -4.92 -1.75
N TYR A 181 -3.46 -4.44 -0.98
CA TYR A 181 -2.07 -4.84 -1.06
C TYR A 181 -1.57 -5.43 0.26
N ILE A 182 -0.77 -6.49 0.14
CA ILE A 182 0.08 -6.99 1.23
C ILE A 182 1.52 -6.79 0.79
N ILE A 183 2.30 -6.06 1.60
CA ILE A 183 3.69 -5.73 1.33
C ILE A 183 4.55 -6.37 2.40
N VAL A 184 5.48 -7.23 2.00
CA VAL A 184 6.41 -7.91 2.91
C VAL A 184 7.80 -7.33 2.77
N ALA A 185 8.30 -6.71 3.84
CA ALA A 185 9.70 -6.29 3.96
C ALA A 185 10.55 -7.52 4.28
N ASN A 186 11.43 -7.92 3.37
CA ASN A 186 12.17 -9.17 3.44
C ASN A 186 13.61 -9.03 2.93
N GLY A 187 14.48 -10.02 3.18
CA GLY A 187 15.88 -10.01 2.76
C GLY A 187 16.84 -9.37 3.75
N ILE A 188 18.05 -9.07 3.29
CA ILE A 188 19.21 -8.70 4.10
C ILE A 188 19.71 -7.30 3.72
N VAL A 189 19.86 -6.42 4.68
CA VAL A 189 20.45 -5.07 4.52
C VAL A 189 21.95 -5.06 4.85
N SER A 190 22.42 -5.98 5.69
CA SER A 190 23.81 -6.08 6.12
C SER A 190 24.73 -6.54 5.00
N PRO A 191 25.96 -5.97 4.87
CA PRO A 191 26.89 -6.35 3.79
C PRO A 191 27.57 -7.71 4.02
N SER A 192 27.45 -8.30 5.20
CA SER A 192 28.11 -9.57 5.58
C SER A 192 27.44 -10.21 6.79
N GLY A 193 27.79 -11.47 7.06
CA GLY A 193 27.28 -12.21 8.23
C GLY A 193 26.08 -13.10 7.92
N TYR A 194 25.70 -13.19 6.65
CA TYR A 194 24.55 -13.96 6.16
C TYR A 194 24.93 -14.82 4.95
N SER A 195 24.32 -15.99 4.81
CA SER A 195 24.54 -16.89 3.68
C SER A 195 23.25 -17.72 3.41
N PRO A 196 22.55 -17.46 2.27
CA PRO A 196 22.80 -16.39 1.31
C PRO A 196 22.42 -15.00 1.85
N ALA A 197 23.18 -13.98 1.43
CA ALA A 197 22.85 -12.57 1.70
C ALA A 197 21.93 -12.06 0.59
N THR A 198 20.70 -12.53 0.55
CA THR A 198 19.70 -12.09 -0.44
C THR A 198 19.32 -10.64 -0.16
N PRO A 199 19.44 -9.71 -1.13
CA PRO A 199 19.19 -8.29 -0.90
C PRO A 199 17.79 -8.02 -0.34
N PHE A 200 17.71 -7.03 0.54
CA PHE A 200 16.47 -6.53 1.08
C PHE A 200 15.54 -6.05 -0.05
N ASN A 201 14.26 -6.40 0.04
CA ASN A 201 13.23 -5.97 -0.89
C ASN A 201 11.88 -5.80 -0.19
N LEU A 202 10.98 -5.04 -0.81
CA LEU A 202 9.57 -5.00 -0.49
C LEU A 202 8.82 -5.85 -1.53
N ASP A 203 8.41 -7.05 -1.13
CA ASP A 203 7.65 -7.96 -1.99
C ASP A 203 6.17 -7.62 -1.90
N VAL A 204 5.51 -7.42 -3.04
CA VAL A 204 4.15 -6.89 -3.13
C VAL A 204 3.18 -7.92 -3.68
N PHE A 205 2.09 -8.18 -2.95
CA PHE A 205 0.95 -8.95 -3.41
C PHE A 205 -0.26 -8.01 -3.61
N ALA A 206 -0.62 -7.75 -4.87
CA ALA A 206 -1.62 -6.75 -5.27
C ALA A 206 -3.07 -7.27 -5.31
N SER A 207 -3.33 -8.46 -4.75
CA SER A 207 -4.66 -9.05 -4.66
C SER A 207 -4.98 -9.48 -3.22
N GLY A 208 -4.55 -8.65 -2.26
CA GLY A 208 -4.76 -8.86 -0.83
C GLY A 208 -6.25 -8.97 -0.48
N ARG A 209 -6.53 -9.61 0.65
CA ARG A 209 -7.88 -9.73 1.22
C ARG A 209 -7.83 -9.44 2.71
N GLU A 210 -8.87 -8.82 3.23
CA GLU A 210 -9.08 -8.61 4.67
C GLU A 210 -10.03 -9.64 5.25
N THR A 211 -10.90 -10.21 4.41
CA THR A 211 -11.90 -11.22 4.78
C THR A 211 -11.88 -12.39 3.82
N SER A 212 -12.33 -13.55 4.29
CA SER A 212 -12.50 -14.73 3.45
C SER A 212 -13.55 -14.50 2.37
N ALA A 213 -13.26 -14.93 1.15
CA ALA A 213 -14.18 -14.85 0.01
C ALA A 213 -15.46 -15.68 0.22
N ASN A 214 -15.40 -16.75 1.01
CA ASN A 214 -16.51 -17.68 1.25
C ASN A 214 -17.17 -17.50 2.64
N GLY A 215 -16.83 -16.42 3.35
CA GLY A 215 -17.44 -16.06 4.64
C GLY A 215 -16.95 -16.93 5.80
N ALA A 216 -17.74 -16.97 6.90
CA ALA A 216 -17.32 -17.48 8.21
C ALA A 216 -16.99 -18.97 8.28
N THR A 217 -17.29 -19.76 7.25
CA THR A 217 -17.01 -21.21 7.22
C THR A 217 -15.62 -21.56 6.72
N GLU A 218 -14.93 -20.58 6.16
CA GLU A 218 -13.58 -20.74 5.60
C GLU A 218 -12.64 -19.63 6.10
N THR A 219 -11.35 -19.91 6.02
CA THR A 219 -10.25 -18.95 6.19
C THR A 219 -9.49 -18.90 4.88
N ASP A 220 -9.28 -17.71 4.34
CA ASP A 220 -8.39 -17.50 3.20
C ASP A 220 -6.95 -17.36 3.71
N VAL A 221 -6.07 -18.27 3.32
CA VAL A 221 -4.67 -18.29 3.78
C VAL A 221 -3.75 -17.95 2.61
N LEU A 222 -3.12 -16.78 2.64
CA LEU A 222 -2.03 -16.42 1.75
C LEU A 222 -0.73 -16.98 2.31
N VAL A 223 -0.03 -17.80 1.53
CA VAL A 223 1.27 -18.36 1.94
C VAL A 223 2.39 -17.61 1.24
N TYR A 224 3.41 -17.21 2.02
CA TYR A 224 4.59 -16.51 1.52
C TYR A 224 5.88 -17.19 2.00
N HIS A 225 6.80 -17.45 1.07
CA HIS A 225 8.11 -18.03 1.40
C HIS A 225 9.16 -16.95 1.65
N GLY A 226 9.37 -16.60 2.92
CA GLY A 226 10.23 -15.48 3.32
C GLY A 226 11.55 -15.87 4.02
N SER A 227 11.95 -17.15 4.01
CA SER A 227 13.23 -17.59 4.56
C SER A 227 14.30 -17.62 3.48
N THR A 228 15.35 -16.80 3.63
CA THR A 228 16.36 -16.57 2.58
C THR A 228 17.25 -17.79 2.32
N ASP A 229 17.46 -18.65 3.32
CA ASP A 229 18.34 -19.82 3.25
C ASP A 229 17.58 -21.16 3.14
N ALA A 230 16.26 -21.12 3.15
CA ALA A 230 15.46 -22.31 2.93
C ALA A 230 15.38 -22.64 1.42
N PRO A 231 15.38 -23.92 1.04
CA PRO A 231 15.25 -24.34 -0.36
C PRO A 231 13.83 -24.09 -0.88
N THR A 232 13.59 -24.33 -2.16
CA THR A 232 12.23 -24.45 -2.71
C THR A 232 11.51 -25.59 -1.99
N VAL A 233 10.28 -25.32 -1.52
CA VAL A 233 9.54 -26.23 -0.65
C VAL A 233 8.13 -26.48 -1.15
N ASP A 234 7.59 -27.65 -0.77
CA ASP A 234 6.18 -27.99 -0.82
C ASP A 234 5.57 -27.84 0.57
N VAL A 235 4.34 -27.40 0.65
CA VAL A 235 3.55 -27.41 1.88
C VAL A 235 2.50 -28.52 1.75
N VAL A 236 2.56 -29.47 2.65
CA VAL A 236 1.73 -30.67 2.64
C VAL A 236 0.84 -30.68 3.88
N GLU A 237 -0.46 -30.73 3.67
CA GLU A 237 -1.43 -31.00 4.73
C GLU A 237 -1.50 -32.50 4.96
N THR A 238 -1.38 -32.96 6.22
CA THR A 238 -1.26 -34.39 6.56
C THR A 238 -2.42 -34.93 7.39
N SER A 239 -3.36 -34.07 7.79
CA SER A 239 -4.49 -34.47 8.66
C SER A 239 -5.80 -34.72 7.90
N VAL A 240 -6.48 -33.69 7.35
CA VAL A 240 -7.80 -33.86 6.67
C VAL A 240 -8.10 -32.69 5.71
N PRO A 241 -8.29 -32.94 4.42
CA PRO A 241 -7.81 -34.07 3.64
C PRO A 241 -6.32 -33.91 3.35
N ALA A 242 -5.56 -34.98 3.51
CA ALA A 242 -4.11 -34.95 3.25
C ALA A 242 -3.81 -34.67 1.79
N GLY A 243 -2.78 -33.81 1.54
CA GLY A 243 -2.32 -33.48 0.19
C GLY A 243 -1.39 -32.28 0.15
N THR A 244 -0.70 -32.09 -0.99
CA THR A 244 0.10 -30.90 -1.24
C THR A 244 -0.84 -29.73 -1.46
N ILE A 245 -0.72 -28.69 -0.63
CA ILE A 245 -1.53 -27.46 -0.68
C ILE A 245 -0.76 -26.28 -1.26
N VAL A 246 0.57 -26.31 -1.23
CA VAL A 246 1.47 -25.40 -1.97
C VAL A 246 2.55 -26.24 -2.60
N ASP A 247 2.81 -26.06 -3.87
CA ASP A 247 3.78 -26.80 -4.68
C ASP A 247 4.89 -25.88 -5.15
N ASN A 248 6.14 -26.25 -4.92
CA ASN A 248 7.34 -25.58 -5.40
C ASN A 248 7.45 -24.08 -5.02
N ALA A 249 7.09 -23.70 -3.79
CA ALA A 249 7.30 -22.33 -3.32
C ALA A 249 8.78 -22.01 -3.14
N SER A 250 9.28 -21.03 -3.86
CA SER A 250 10.65 -20.50 -3.75
C SER A 250 10.68 -19.21 -2.91
N TYR A 251 11.86 -18.81 -2.47
CA TYR A 251 12.04 -17.56 -1.75
C TYR A 251 11.39 -16.36 -2.50
N SER A 252 10.69 -15.51 -1.77
CA SER A 252 9.87 -14.39 -2.24
C SER A 252 8.58 -14.75 -2.98
N ASP A 253 8.22 -16.03 -3.09
CA ASP A 253 6.97 -16.42 -3.74
C ASP A 253 5.77 -16.24 -2.81
N PHE A 254 4.71 -15.66 -3.37
CA PHE A 254 3.35 -15.75 -2.84
C PHE A 254 2.60 -16.88 -3.57
N ALA A 255 2.17 -17.89 -2.83
CA ALA A 255 1.46 -19.04 -3.41
C ALA A 255 -0.03 -18.75 -3.74
N GLY A 256 -0.49 -17.52 -3.49
CA GLY A 256 -1.90 -17.16 -3.62
C GLY A 256 -2.73 -17.64 -2.42
N TYR A 257 -4.04 -17.34 -2.45
CA TYR A 257 -4.93 -17.72 -1.36
C TYR A 257 -5.40 -19.17 -1.46
N LEU A 258 -5.18 -19.91 -0.37
CA LEU A 258 -5.81 -21.19 -0.10
C LEU A 258 -7.11 -20.93 0.68
N GLN A 259 -8.23 -21.42 0.17
CA GLN A 259 -9.52 -21.35 0.85
C GLN A 259 -9.70 -22.64 1.69
N LEU A 260 -9.45 -22.53 2.98
CA LEU A 260 -9.46 -23.67 3.89
C LEU A 260 -10.69 -23.64 4.80
N ALA A 261 -11.39 -24.77 4.91
CA ALA A 261 -12.44 -24.89 5.90
C ALA A 261 -11.91 -24.61 7.32
N VAL A 262 -12.73 -24.03 8.19
CA VAL A 262 -12.31 -23.74 9.58
C VAL A 262 -12.10 -25.04 10.34
N ASN A 263 -10.86 -25.48 10.41
CA ASN A 263 -10.40 -26.70 11.09
C ASN A 263 -8.99 -26.51 11.61
N ASP A 264 -8.49 -27.40 12.44
CA ASP A 264 -7.10 -27.46 12.86
C ASP A 264 -6.35 -28.45 11.97
N TYR A 265 -5.24 -28.01 11.36
CA TYR A 265 -4.47 -28.75 10.38
C TYR A 265 -3.06 -29.08 10.90
N THR A 266 -2.50 -30.17 10.39
CA THR A 266 -1.07 -30.50 10.56
C THR A 266 -0.37 -30.33 9.24
N ILE A 267 0.64 -29.46 9.21
CA ILE A 267 1.35 -29.03 8.02
C ILE A 267 2.80 -29.54 8.08
N GLU A 268 3.24 -30.20 7.04
CA GLU A 268 4.65 -30.49 6.79
C GLU A 268 5.19 -29.59 5.69
N VAL A 269 6.31 -28.93 5.94
CA VAL A 269 7.11 -28.27 4.91
C VAL A 269 8.16 -29.29 4.45
N ARG A 270 8.16 -29.60 3.17
CA ARG A 270 9.06 -30.60 2.54
C ARG A 270 9.90 -29.95 1.46
N ASP A 271 11.03 -30.57 1.12
CA ASP A 271 11.78 -30.16 -0.05
C ASP A 271 10.94 -30.36 -1.34
N SER A 272 11.27 -29.64 -2.41
CA SER A 272 10.51 -29.66 -3.69
C SER A 272 10.46 -31.02 -4.38
N ALA A 273 11.32 -31.98 -3.99
CA ALA A 273 11.23 -33.36 -4.40
C ALA A 273 10.22 -34.15 -3.55
N ASN A 274 9.63 -33.53 -2.53
CA ASN A 274 8.69 -34.11 -1.57
C ASN A 274 9.26 -35.32 -0.81
N SER A 275 10.57 -35.35 -0.65
CA SER A 275 11.31 -36.49 -0.12
C SER A 275 11.77 -36.29 1.31
N THR A 276 12.01 -35.04 1.74
CA THR A 276 12.56 -34.73 3.07
C THR A 276 11.68 -33.70 3.77
N ILE A 277 11.27 -34.02 4.98
CA ILE A 277 10.56 -33.07 5.85
C ILE A 277 11.57 -32.06 6.40
N VAL A 278 11.36 -30.79 6.07
CA VAL A 278 12.16 -29.66 6.55
C VAL A 278 11.65 -29.23 7.93
N ALA A 279 10.31 -29.13 8.10
CA ALA A 279 9.67 -28.73 9.35
C ALA A 279 8.23 -29.23 9.43
N ASN A 280 7.70 -29.30 10.67
CA ASN A 280 6.31 -29.64 10.95
C ASN A 280 5.66 -28.53 11.77
N TYR A 281 4.42 -28.17 11.41
CA TYR A 281 3.65 -27.13 12.09
C TYR A 281 2.21 -27.55 12.33
N SER A 282 1.62 -26.99 13.38
CA SER A 282 0.18 -26.96 13.56
C SER A 282 -0.37 -25.65 13.02
N ALA A 283 -1.41 -25.72 12.20
CA ALA A 283 -2.18 -24.56 11.74
C ALA A 283 -3.59 -24.63 12.36
N PRO A 284 -3.75 -24.12 13.61
CA PRO A 284 -4.96 -24.30 14.40
C PRO A 284 -6.02 -23.25 14.07
N LEU A 285 -6.51 -23.23 12.83
CA LEU A 285 -7.43 -22.20 12.34
C LEU A 285 -8.76 -22.18 13.11
N GLN A 286 -9.27 -23.34 13.50
CA GLN A 286 -10.48 -23.44 14.31
C GLN A 286 -10.22 -22.94 15.75
N THR A 287 -9.12 -23.39 16.36
CA THR A 287 -8.74 -22.99 17.73
C THR A 287 -8.48 -21.47 17.82
N LEU A 288 -7.90 -20.87 16.77
CA LEU A 288 -7.63 -19.44 16.68
C LEU A 288 -8.84 -18.61 16.23
N ASN A 289 -9.97 -19.27 15.90
CA ASN A 289 -11.21 -18.62 15.46
C ASN A 289 -11.01 -17.72 14.23
N THR A 290 -10.31 -18.22 13.20
CA THR A 290 -9.98 -17.45 11.98
C THR A 290 -11.08 -17.48 10.92
N GLY A 291 -12.20 -18.15 11.18
CA GLY A 291 -13.33 -18.21 10.21
C GLY A 291 -13.80 -16.83 9.77
N GLY A 292 -13.90 -16.63 8.46
CA GLY A 292 -14.25 -15.36 7.84
C GLY A 292 -13.08 -14.39 7.64
N LEU A 293 -11.89 -14.71 8.12
CA LEU A 293 -10.70 -13.89 7.96
C LEU A 293 -9.89 -14.30 6.72
N ALA A 294 -9.15 -13.35 6.16
CA ALA A 294 -8.01 -13.62 5.31
C ALA A 294 -6.73 -13.35 6.12
N ILE A 295 -5.81 -14.30 6.13
CA ILE A 295 -4.57 -14.24 6.90
C ILE A 295 -3.37 -14.50 6.01
N THR A 296 -2.20 -13.94 6.36
CA THR A 296 -0.93 -14.23 5.71
C THR A 296 -0.08 -15.11 6.61
N VAL A 297 0.38 -16.24 6.10
CA VAL A 297 1.29 -17.16 6.77
C VAL A 297 2.63 -17.13 6.06
N LEU A 298 3.70 -16.86 6.82
CA LEU A 298 5.04 -16.68 6.28
C LEU A 298 6.01 -17.74 6.82
N ALA A 299 6.87 -18.29 5.94
CA ALA A 299 8.15 -18.84 6.37
C ALA A 299 9.05 -17.66 6.76
N SER A 300 9.54 -17.64 8.00
CA SER A 300 10.21 -16.50 8.60
C SER A 300 11.45 -16.89 9.38
N GLY A 301 12.53 -16.13 9.23
CA GLY A 301 13.81 -16.39 9.85
C GLY A 301 14.71 -17.28 8.98
N PHE A 302 15.74 -17.84 9.58
CA PHE A 302 16.71 -18.70 8.91
C PHE A 302 16.47 -20.17 9.22
N LEU A 303 16.62 -21.03 8.22
CA LEU A 303 16.63 -22.49 8.39
C LEU A 303 17.92 -22.94 9.09
N ASP A 304 19.07 -22.37 8.71
CA ASP A 304 20.37 -22.61 9.36
C ASP A 304 20.92 -21.34 10.01
N SER A 305 20.61 -21.16 11.30
CA SER A 305 21.09 -20.03 12.09
C SER A 305 22.61 -20.05 12.31
N THR A 306 23.31 -21.15 12.06
CA THR A 306 24.77 -21.22 12.23
C THR A 306 25.52 -20.51 11.11
N GLN A 307 24.91 -20.42 9.92
CA GLN A 307 25.41 -19.68 8.77
C GLN A 307 24.96 -18.21 8.77
N ASN A 308 24.01 -17.88 9.66
CA ASN A 308 23.34 -16.61 9.73
C ASN A 308 23.41 -16.04 11.15
N SER A 309 24.62 -15.98 11.69
CA SER A 309 24.89 -15.66 13.12
C SER A 309 24.53 -14.23 13.55
N ASN A 310 24.19 -13.37 12.61
CA ASN A 310 23.77 -12.00 12.86
C ASN A 310 22.24 -11.82 12.68
N GLY A 311 21.47 -12.88 12.64
CA GLY A 311 20.03 -12.84 12.47
C GLY A 311 19.25 -13.79 13.34
#